data_dd2acb1ddea4bfa2a6bc73ad61581876
#
_entry.id   dd2acb1ddea4bfa2a6bc73ad61581876
#
_cell.length_a   1.000
_cell.length_b   1.000
_cell.length_c   1.000
_cell.angle_alpha   90.00
_cell.angle_beta   90.00
_cell.angle_gamma   90.00
#
_symmetry.space_group_name_H-M   'P 1'
#
loop_
_entity.id
_entity.type
_entity.pdbx_description
1 polymer ?
#
loop_
_entity_poly.entity_id
_entity_poly.type
_entity_poly.pdbx_seq_one_letter_code
_entity_poly.pdbx_strand_id
1 'polypeptide(L)'
;MTDEPIVVAEGLRKRFGDTQALDGLDLAVPAGTVCGVLGPNGAGKTTAVRILATLADADAGHARIAGHDVACEPDRVRARIGLAGQYAAVDEKLTGRGNLRMFGRLYHLPRREAHRRADELLERFGLAEAADRQVAGYSGGMRRRLDLITSLILRPQVLFLDEPTTGLDPRSRGEIWDAVRGLVADGTTVLLTTQYLDEADRLADDIAVVDHGRVIATGTPDRLKASIGDRLDVVLDDPAMAGRAAALLRTLTGSHPALEGERLSVPLTAGTVRLADVVRELDGAGVTVGDVGLRRPTLDEVFLRLTGDTPDTGTPGTPDTPDTPDTPDTTTADTADTAERRKETVR
;
A
#
# COMPACT_ATOMS: atom_id res chain seq x y z
N MET A 1 11.60 -2.01 -27.30
CA MET A 1 11.49 -1.38 -25.96
C MET A 1 12.36 -2.24 -25.07
N THR A 2 13.35 -1.66 -24.41
CA THR A 2 14.30 -2.37 -23.56
C THR A 2 13.54 -2.93 -22.37
N ASP A 3 13.62 -4.25 -22.18
CA ASP A 3 13.02 -5.02 -21.07
C ASP A 3 13.72 -4.75 -19.72
N GLU A 4 14.47 -3.65 -19.61
CA GLU A 4 15.24 -3.33 -18.42
C GLU A 4 14.34 -2.64 -17.38
N PRO A 5 14.28 -3.18 -16.14
CA PRO A 5 13.45 -2.61 -15.10
C PRO A 5 13.91 -1.19 -14.73
N ILE A 6 12.94 -0.28 -14.54
CA ILE A 6 13.22 1.12 -14.18
C ILE A 6 13.54 1.29 -12.68
N VAL A 7 13.01 0.38 -11.82
CA VAL A 7 13.37 0.28 -10.40
C VAL A 7 13.99 -1.08 -10.18
N VAL A 8 15.19 -1.10 -9.60
CA VAL A 8 15.91 -2.32 -9.25
C VAL A 8 16.40 -2.18 -7.82
N ALA A 9 16.12 -3.17 -6.99
CA ALA A 9 16.67 -3.34 -5.67
C ALA A 9 17.24 -4.75 -5.54
N GLU A 10 18.45 -4.88 -5.04
CA GLU A 10 19.20 -6.12 -4.93
C GLU A 10 19.77 -6.27 -3.51
N GLY A 11 19.28 -7.25 -2.77
CA GLY A 11 19.73 -7.61 -1.45
C GLY A 11 19.63 -6.51 -0.41
N LEU A 12 18.62 -5.61 -0.51
CA LEU A 12 18.49 -4.48 0.41
C LEU A 12 18.32 -4.94 1.85
N ARG A 13 19.15 -4.42 2.75
CA ARG A 13 19.09 -4.65 4.19
C ARG A 13 18.97 -3.34 4.93
N LYS A 14 18.16 -3.33 6.00
CA LYS A 14 18.01 -2.20 6.89
C LYS A 14 17.65 -2.64 8.29
N ARG A 15 18.36 -2.09 9.27
CA ARG A 15 18.13 -2.34 10.69
C ARG A 15 17.87 -1.04 11.43
N PHE A 16 16.93 -1.04 12.34
CA PHE A 16 16.66 0.05 13.27
C PHE A 16 16.76 -0.50 14.70
N GLY A 17 17.82 -0.15 15.41
CA GLY A 17 18.09 -0.76 16.71
C GLY A 17 18.17 -2.29 16.60
N ASP A 18 17.29 -2.97 17.34
CA ASP A 18 17.21 -4.44 17.31
C ASP A 18 16.28 -5.00 16.22
N THR A 19 15.53 -4.15 15.52
CA THR A 19 14.55 -4.56 14.51
C THR A 19 15.19 -4.62 13.13
N GLN A 20 15.15 -5.79 12.49
CA GLN A 20 15.52 -5.98 11.09
C GLN A 20 14.31 -5.64 10.21
N ALA A 21 14.31 -4.44 9.62
CA ALA A 21 13.22 -3.96 8.78
C ALA A 21 13.28 -4.49 7.34
N LEU A 22 14.49 -4.66 6.79
CA LEU A 22 14.73 -5.32 5.50
C LEU A 22 15.85 -6.34 5.66
N ASP A 23 15.66 -7.55 5.12
CA ASP A 23 16.62 -8.64 5.24
C ASP A 23 16.91 -9.31 3.89
N GLY A 24 17.44 -8.53 2.96
CA GLY A 24 17.78 -9.00 1.62
C GLY A 24 16.57 -8.90 0.68
N LEU A 25 15.95 -7.72 0.60
CA LEU A 25 14.82 -7.47 -0.28
C LEU A 25 15.32 -7.29 -1.71
N ASP A 26 14.77 -8.10 -2.64
CA ASP A 26 14.99 -8.01 -4.08
C ASP A 26 13.70 -7.55 -4.77
N LEU A 27 13.78 -6.54 -5.65
CA LEU A 27 12.65 -6.01 -6.38
C LEU A 27 13.08 -5.50 -7.74
N ALA A 28 12.31 -5.84 -8.78
CA ALA A 28 12.49 -5.32 -10.13
C ALA A 28 11.14 -4.88 -10.68
N VAL A 29 11.04 -3.60 -11.11
CA VAL A 29 9.79 -3.03 -11.63
C VAL A 29 10.00 -2.59 -13.08
N PRO A 30 9.24 -3.16 -14.03
CA PRO A 30 9.28 -2.73 -15.42
C PRO A 30 8.77 -1.29 -15.59
N ALA A 31 9.30 -0.59 -16.62
CA ALA A 31 8.86 0.76 -16.92
C ALA A 31 7.40 0.80 -17.41
N GLY A 32 6.65 1.81 -16.98
CA GLY A 32 5.26 2.03 -17.41
C GLY A 32 4.27 1.02 -16.85
N THR A 33 4.55 0.42 -15.69
CA THR A 33 3.68 -0.53 -14.99
C THR A 33 3.34 -0.07 -13.58
N VAL A 34 2.34 -0.70 -12.97
CA VAL A 34 2.04 -0.62 -11.54
C VAL A 34 2.60 -1.86 -10.85
N CYS A 35 3.57 -1.67 -9.97
CA CYS A 35 4.03 -2.71 -9.06
C CYS A 35 3.40 -2.51 -7.67
N GLY A 36 2.59 -3.47 -7.25
CA GLY A 36 2.03 -3.52 -5.90
C GLY A 36 3.01 -4.19 -4.93
N VAL A 37 3.43 -3.51 -3.87
CA VAL A 37 4.20 -4.09 -2.75
C VAL A 37 3.23 -4.39 -1.62
N LEU A 38 2.87 -5.65 -1.50
CA LEU A 38 1.85 -6.15 -0.57
C LEU A 38 2.50 -6.80 0.66
N GLY A 39 1.93 -6.62 1.83
CA GLY A 39 2.43 -7.26 3.05
C GLY A 39 1.76 -6.72 4.31
N PRO A 40 1.92 -7.40 5.46
CA PRO A 40 1.36 -6.93 6.74
C PRO A 40 2.06 -5.66 7.22
N ASN A 41 1.50 -5.07 8.28
CA ASN A 41 2.16 -3.97 8.98
C ASN A 41 3.49 -4.44 9.56
N GLY A 42 4.55 -3.64 9.40
CA GLY A 42 5.88 -4.03 9.84
C GLY A 42 6.67 -4.94 8.87
N ALA A 43 6.10 -5.38 7.75
CA ALA A 43 6.80 -6.21 6.77
C ALA A 43 8.01 -5.54 6.08
N GLY A 44 8.18 -4.21 6.23
CA GLY A 44 9.29 -3.46 5.63
C GLY A 44 8.91 -2.62 4.39
N LYS A 45 7.65 -2.59 3.97
CA LYS A 45 7.16 -1.86 2.77
C LYS A 45 7.57 -0.38 2.75
N THR A 46 7.18 0.37 3.79
CA THR A 46 7.53 1.80 3.92
C THR A 46 9.05 2.01 4.01
N THR A 47 9.78 1.10 4.65
CA THR A 47 11.25 1.17 4.73
C THR A 47 11.88 1.01 3.34
N ALA A 48 11.40 0.06 2.54
CA ALA A 48 11.86 -0.11 1.15
C ALA A 48 11.57 1.16 0.32
N VAL A 49 10.35 1.71 0.38
CA VAL A 49 10.00 2.97 -0.30
C VAL A 49 10.90 4.12 0.15
N ARG A 50 11.18 4.26 1.45
CA ARG A 50 12.05 5.35 1.96
C ARG A 50 13.47 5.23 1.45
N ILE A 51 14.02 4.03 1.33
CA ILE A 51 15.37 3.81 0.76
C ILE A 51 15.35 4.15 -0.73
N LEU A 52 14.39 3.61 -1.49
CA LEU A 52 14.24 3.88 -2.91
C LEU A 52 14.02 5.37 -3.20
N ALA A 53 13.25 6.06 -2.35
CA ALA A 53 13.03 7.50 -2.46
C ALA A 53 14.20 8.35 -1.90
N THR A 54 15.33 7.76 -1.55
CA THR A 54 16.52 8.45 -0.97
C THR A 54 16.25 9.18 0.34
N LEU A 55 15.27 8.73 1.11
CA LEU A 55 14.90 9.27 2.43
C LEU A 55 15.53 8.50 3.59
N ALA A 56 16.15 7.36 3.32
CA ALA A 56 16.91 6.55 4.26
C ALA A 56 18.00 5.79 3.51
N ASP A 57 19.11 5.54 4.19
CA ASP A 57 20.21 4.76 3.65
C ASP A 57 19.97 3.27 3.93
N ALA A 58 20.33 2.41 2.97
CA ALA A 58 20.42 0.97 3.19
C ALA A 58 21.70 0.64 3.96
N ASP A 59 21.65 -0.39 4.81
CA ASP A 59 22.84 -0.86 5.52
C ASP A 59 23.68 -1.82 4.65
N ALA A 60 23.01 -2.49 3.66
CA ALA A 60 23.64 -3.30 2.63
C ALA A 60 22.70 -3.48 1.43
N GLY A 61 23.23 -3.97 0.32
CA GLY A 61 22.53 -4.11 -0.95
C GLY A 61 22.64 -2.86 -1.81
N HIS A 62 22.01 -2.90 -2.99
CA HIS A 62 22.04 -1.83 -3.97
C HIS A 62 20.64 -1.55 -4.51
N ALA A 63 20.39 -0.27 -4.89
CA ALA A 63 19.17 0.08 -5.59
C ALA A 63 19.44 1.12 -6.68
N ARG A 64 18.74 1.00 -7.81
CA ARG A 64 18.78 1.95 -8.90
C ARG A 64 17.37 2.34 -9.34
N ILE A 65 17.22 3.59 -9.71
CA ILE A 65 15.98 4.15 -10.26
C ILE A 65 16.30 4.94 -11.51
N ALA A 66 15.65 4.59 -12.60
CA ALA A 66 15.88 5.18 -13.92
C ALA A 66 17.39 5.23 -14.28
N GLY A 67 18.11 4.14 -13.99
CA GLY A 67 19.54 3.97 -14.25
C GLY A 67 20.48 4.64 -13.26
N HIS A 68 19.96 5.35 -12.23
CA HIS A 68 20.78 6.05 -11.22
C HIS A 68 20.79 5.31 -9.89
N ASP A 69 21.96 5.19 -9.29
CA ASP A 69 22.16 4.60 -7.96
C ASP A 69 21.59 5.51 -6.86
N VAL A 70 20.77 4.94 -5.96
CA VAL A 70 20.07 5.72 -4.92
C VAL A 70 21.00 6.27 -3.85
N ALA A 71 22.12 5.61 -3.59
CA ALA A 71 23.11 6.03 -2.59
C ALA A 71 24.13 7.02 -3.16
N CYS A 72 24.60 6.78 -4.39
CA CYS A 72 25.66 7.56 -5.02
C CYS A 72 25.15 8.78 -5.82
N GLU A 73 23.92 8.71 -6.36
CA GLU A 73 23.35 9.75 -7.22
C GLU A 73 21.95 10.23 -6.74
N PRO A 74 21.75 10.52 -5.43
CA PRO A 74 20.43 10.79 -4.86
C PRO A 74 19.72 11.98 -5.50
N ASP A 75 20.43 13.03 -5.91
CA ASP A 75 19.84 14.21 -6.56
C ASP A 75 19.28 13.88 -7.96
N ARG A 76 19.96 12.98 -8.67
CA ARG A 76 19.48 12.52 -9.98
C ARG A 76 18.25 11.62 -9.84
N VAL A 77 18.21 10.80 -8.79
CA VAL A 77 17.03 10.00 -8.44
C VAL A 77 15.87 10.91 -8.08
N ARG A 78 16.05 11.87 -7.16
CA ARG A 78 15.00 12.82 -6.73
C ARG A 78 14.38 13.61 -7.87
N ALA A 79 15.16 13.94 -8.88
CA ALA A 79 14.67 14.63 -10.08
C ALA A 79 13.75 13.76 -10.96
N ARG A 80 13.69 12.45 -10.75
CA ARG A 80 12.95 11.48 -11.56
C ARG A 80 11.81 10.80 -10.84
N ILE A 81 11.73 11.01 -9.53
CA ILE A 81 10.71 10.37 -8.68
C ILE A 81 9.69 11.39 -8.18
N GLY A 82 8.49 10.88 -7.89
CA GLY A 82 7.50 11.53 -7.04
C GLY A 82 7.22 10.62 -5.85
N LEU A 83 6.86 11.19 -4.72
CA LEU A 83 6.48 10.45 -3.53
C LEU A 83 5.22 11.06 -2.91
N ALA A 84 4.19 10.26 -2.73
CA ALA A 84 3.05 10.57 -1.89
C ALA A 84 3.05 9.59 -0.71
N GLY A 85 3.42 10.08 0.47
CA GLY A 85 3.51 9.30 1.70
C GLY A 85 2.17 9.11 2.40
N GLN A 86 2.18 8.49 3.58
CA GLN A 86 0.97 8.28 4.40
C GLN A 86 0.33 9.60 4.87
N TYR A 87 1.14 10.60 5.17
CA TYR A 87 0.68 11.92 5.60
C TYR A 87 0.74 12.92 4.45
N ALA A 88 -0.34 13.67 4.27
CA ALA A 88 -0.39 14.68 3.24
C ALA A 88 0.63 15.80 3.53
N ALA A 89 1.47 16.10 2.55
CA ALA A 89 2.48 17.15 2.64
C ALA A 89 1.91 18.57 2.40
N VAL A 90 0.61 18.69 2.14
CA VAL A 90 -0.05 19.95 1.80
C VAL A 90 -0.30 20.82 3.03
N ASP A 91 -0.06 22.13 2.88
CA ASP A 91 -0.38 23.14 3.90
C ASP A 91 -1.88 23.45 3.85
N GLU A 92 -2.57 23.23 4.95
CA GLU A 92 -4.01 23.44 5.08
C GLU A 92 -4.41 24.92 5.04
N LYS A 93 -3.50 25.82 5.37
CA LYS A 93 -3.74 27.27 5.35
C LYS A 93 -3.64 27.86 3.95
N LEU A 94 -2.99 27.18 3.04
CA LEU A 94 -2.89 27.56 1.64
C LEU A 94 -4.11 27.05 0.86
N THR A 95 -4.35 27.66 -0.30
CA THR A 95 -5.30 27.13 -1.28
C THR A 95 -4.69 25.92 -2.01
N GLY A 96 -5.52 25.10 -2.68
CA GLY A 96 -5.01 24.00 -3.50
C GLY A 96 -4.01 24.49 -4.55
N ARG A 97 -4.34 25.57 -5.24
CA ARG A 97 -3.47 26.26 -6.21
C ARG A 97 -2.20 26.80 -5.54
N GLY A 98 -2.33 27.36 -4.34
CA GLY A 98 -1.22 27.89 -3.55
C GLY A 98 -0.21 26.81 -3.22
N ASN A 99 -0.66 25.63 -2.77
CA ASN A 99 0.18 24.48 -2.49
C ASN A 99 0.99 24.06 -3.73
N LEU A 100 0.33 23.83 -4.86
CA LEU A 100 1.03 23.39 -6.08
C LEU A 100 2.06 24.40 -6.58
N ARG A 101 1.74 25.70 -6.49
CA ARG A 101 2.68 26.76 -6.85
C ARG A 101 3.87 26.82 -5.88
N MET A 102 3.64 26.57 -4.59
CA MET A 102 4.69 26.48 -3.58
C MET A 102 5.63 25.30 -3.91
N PHE A 103 5.09 24.10 -4.12
CA PHE A 103 5.90 22.95 -4.50
C PHE A 103 6.66 23.15 -5.81
N GLY A 104 6.01 23.73 -6.84
CA GLY A 104 6.70 24.06 -8.08
C GLY A 104 7.91 24.98 -7.87
N ARG A 105 7.82 25.94 -6.95
CA ARG A 105 8.93 26.83 -6.59
C ARG A 105 10.01 26.12 -5.77
N LEU A 106 9.62 25.24 -4.84
CA LEU A 106 10.57 24.42 -4.06
C LEU A 106 11.39 23.50 -4.98
N TYR A 107 10.78 23.03 -6.05
CA TYR A 107 11.45 22.27 -7.12
C TYR A 107 12.13 23.15 -8.17
N HIS A 108 12.33 24.44 -7.90
CA HIS A 108 13.02 25.40 -8.76
C HIS A 108 12.40 25.62 -10.15
N LEU A 109 11.12 25.29 -10.35
CA LEU A 109 10.44 25.61 -11.60
C LEU A 109 10.33 27.13 -11.80
N PRO A 110 10.51 27.64 -13.04
CA PRO A 110 10.21 29.02 -13.37
C PRO A 110 8.77 29.37 -12.99
N ARG A 111 8.54 30.56 -12.45
CA ARG A 111 7.24 30.99 -11.94
C ARG A 111 6.08 30.73 -12.90
N ARG A 112 6.28 31.05 -14.19
CA ARG A 112 5.27 30.83 -15.24
C ARG A 112 4.95 29.35 -15.40
N GLU A 113 5.96 28.49 -15.36
CA GLU A 113 5.79 27.06 -15.49
C GLU A 113 5.13 26.44 -14.26
N ALA A 114 5.53 26.84 -13.04
CA ALA A 114 4.88 26.42 -11.80
C ALA A 114 3.38 26.77 -11.79
N HIS A 115 3.00 27.94 -12.29
CA HIS A 115 1.59 28.34 -12.40
C HIS A 115 0.84 27.48 -13.43
N ARG A 116 1.39 27.35 -14.65
CA ARG A 116 0.78 26.55 -15.71
C ARG A 116 0.61 25.09 -15.26
N ARG A 117 1.64 24.53 -14.63
CA ARG A 117 1.60 23.15 -14.17
C ARG A 117 0.60 22.94 -13.03
N ALA A 118 0.47 23.91 -12.12
CA ALA A 118 -0.54 23.86 -11.06
C ALA A 118 -1.96 23.83 -11.66
N ASP A 119 -2.24 24.70 -12.63
CA ASP A 119 -3.56 24.78 -13.27
C ASP A 119 -3.88 23.50 -14.05
N GLU A 120 -2.92 22.98 -14.83
CA GLU A 120 -3.03 21.71 -15.57
C GLU A 120 -3.36 20.53 -14.64
N LEU A 121 -2.67 20.41 -13.51
CA LEU A 121 -2.87 19.32 -12.57
C LEU A 121 -4.22 19.44 -11.83
N LEU A 122 -4.62 20.63 -11.42
CA LEU A 122 -5.91 20.86 -10.77
C LEU A 122 -7.08 20.51 -11.69
N GLU A 123 -6.98 20.86 -12.96
CA GLU A 123 -8.00 20.53 -13.96
C GLU A 123 -8.06 19.02 -14.21
N ARG A 124 -6.92 18.42 -14.49
CA ARG A 124 -6.82 16.99 -14.78
C ARG A 124 -7.36 16.09 -13.66
N PHE A 125 -7.16 16.49 -12.40
CA PHE A 125 -7.57 15.71 -11.23
C PHE A 125 -8.88 16.19 -10.58
N GLY A 126 -9.67 17.00 -11.29
CA GLY A 126 -11.01 17.41 -10.86
C GLY A 126 -11.02 18.28 -9.61
N LEU A 127 -9.98 19.10 -9.41
CA LEU A 127 -9.86 20.04 -8.29
C LEU A 127 -9.95 21.51 -8.74
N ALA A 128 -10.26 21.78 -10.00
CA ALA A 128 -10.30 23.14 -10.57
C ALA A 128 -11.28 24.06 -9.84
N GLU A 129 -12.51 23.60 -9.55
CA GLU A 129 -13.54 24.38 -8.85
C GLU A 129 -13.16 24.71 -7.40
N ALA A 130 -12.35 23.86 -6.77
CA ALA A 130 -11.89 24.05 -5.40
C ALA A 130 -10.50 24.69 -5.31
N ALA A 131 -9.84 24.97 -6.44
CA ALA A 131 -8.46 25.38 -6.54
C ALA A 131 -8.09 26.58 -5.64
N ASP A 132 -8.99 27.53 -5.51
CA ASP A 132 -8.78 28.79 -4.78
C ASP A 132 -9.39 28.77 -3.36
N ARG A 133 -9.95 27.63 -2.92
CA ARG A 133 -10.37 27.41 -1.52
C ARG A 133 -9.18 26.94 -0.69
N GLN A 134 -9.17 27.27 0.59
CA GLN A 134 -8.18 26.74 1.55
C GLN A 134 -8.35 25.23 1.70
N VAL A 135 -7.22 24.50 1.80
CA VAL A 135 -7.18 23.04 1.90
C VAL A 135 -7.82 22.55 3.21
N ALA A 136 -7.83 23.36 4.26
CA ALA A 136 -8.57 23.06 5.50
C ALA A 136 -10.06 22.74 5.24
N GLY A 137 -10.67 23.32 4.20
CA GLY A 137 -12.05 23.06 3.79
C GLY A 137 -12.23 21.92 2.77
N TYR A 138 -11.18 21.17 2.45
CA TYR A 138 -11.25 20.03 1.54
C TYR A 138 -11.78 18.78 2.26
N SER A 139 -12.49 17.91 1.51
CA SER A 139 -12.75 16.56 1.99
C SER A 139 -11.45 15.73 2.06
N GLY A 140 -11.47 14.61 2.79
CA GLY A 140 -10.33 13.70 2.86
C GLY A 140 -9.85 13.26 1.46
N GLY A 141 -10.78 12.86 0.59
CA GLY A 141 -10.47 12.48 -0.80
C GLY A 141 -9.90 13.62 -1.63
N MET A 142 -10.41 14.86 -1.48
CA MET A 142 -9.85 16.02 -2.17
C MET A 142 -8.44 16.34 -1.67
N ARG A 143 -8.20 16.24 -0.35
CA ARG A 143 -6.89 16.46 0.24
C ARG A 143 -5.90 15.41 -0.25
N ARG A 144 -6.29 14.14 -0.30
CA ARG A 144 -5.45 13.05 -0.79
C ARG A 144 -5.13 13.19 -2.29
N ARG A 145 -6.11 13.59 -3.10
CA ARG A 145 -5.85 13.92 -4.52
C ARG A 145 -4.89 15.09 -4.69
N LEU A 146 -5.04 16.14 -3.87
CA LEU A 146 -4.12 17.26 -3.90
C LEU A 146 -2.69 16.82 -3.52
N ASP A 147 -2.54 15.98 -2.50
CA ASP A 147 -1.25 15.43 -2.09
C ASP A 147 -0.61 14.61 -3.22
N LEU A 148 -1.39 13.71 -3.84
CA LEU A 148 -0.93 12.95 -5.01
C LEU A 148 -0.41 13.89 -6.12
N ILE A 149 -1.15 14.93 -6.48
CA ILE A 149 -0.74 15.81 -7.57
C ILE A 149 0.44 16.72 -7.23
N THR A 150 0.76 16.95 -5.95
CA THR A 150 2.00 17.64 -5.58
C THR A 150 3.23 16.82 -5.98
N SER A 151 3.16 15.50 -5.87
CA SER A 151 4.24 14.58 -6.28
C SER A 151 4.45 14.53 -7.80
N LEU A 152 3.47 14.99 -8.60
CA LEU A 152 3.47 14.98 -10.06
C LEU A 152 3.99 16.28 -10.69
N ILE A 153 4.35 17.26 -9.89
CA ILE A 153 4.76 18.61 -10.36
C ILE A 153 5.92 18.52 -11.35
N LEU A 154 6.90 17.67 -11.09
CA LEU A 154 8.09 17.47 -11.92
C LEU A 154 7.92 16.44 -13.05
N ARG A 155 6.72 15.87 -13.25
CA ARG A 155 6.49 14.77 -14.20
C ARG A 155 7.45 13.60 -13.96
N PRO A 156 7.37 12.95 -12.80
CA PRO A 156 8.29 11.89 -12.43
C PRO A 156 8.18 10.70 -13.39
N GLN A 157 9.29 10.00 -13.59
CA GLN A 157 9.31 8.71 -14.31
C GLN A 157 8.82 7.58 -13.41
N VAL A 158 9.08 7.68 -12.09
CA VAL A 158 8.64 6.73 -11.08
C VAL A 158 7.88 7.46 -9.97
N LEU A 159 6.69 6.99 -9.65
CA LEU A 159 5.85 7.50 -8.58
C LEU A 159 5.75 6.46 -7.47
N PHE A 160 6.16 6.82 -6.27
CA PHE A 160 5.97 6.04 -5.06
C PHE A 160 4.69 6.48 -4.36
N LEU A 161 3.81 5.52 -4.07
CA LEU A 161 2.57 5.71 -3.33
C LEU A 161 2.59 4.82 -2.09
N ASP A 162 2.74 5.43 -0.92
CA ASP A 162 2.75 4.69 0.34
C ASP A 162 1.34 4.73 0.96
N GLU A 163 0.62 3.60 0.84
CA GLU A 163 -0.76 3.41 1.30
C GLU A 163 -1.72 4.53 0.86
N PRO A 164 -1.90 4.79 -0.46
CA PRO A 164 -2.56 6.00 -0.95
C PRO A 164 -4.06 6.08 -0.64
N THR A 165 -4.71 4.96 -0.32
CA THR A 165 -6.17 4.92 -0.11
C THR A 165 -6.58 4.67 1.34
N THR A 166 -5.62 4.58 2.26
CA THR A 166 -5.91 4.38 3.68
C THR A 166 -6.79 5.50 4.23
N GLY A 167 -7.87 5.12 4.93
CA GLY A 167 -8.83 6.06 5.53
C GLY A 167 -9.80 6.73 4.54
N LEU A 168 -9.79 6.36 3.26
CA LEU A 168 -10.71 6.90 2.27
C LEU A 168 -11.98 6.04 2.14
N ASP A 169 -13.10 6.70 1.83
CA ASP A 169 -14.33 6.04 1.45
C ASP A 169 -14.21 5.33 0.08
N PRO A 170 -15.08 4.35 -0.25
CA PRO A 170 -14.99 3.57 -1.48
C PRO A 170 -15.00 4.41 -2.77
N ARG A 171 -15.73 5.52 -2.79
CA ARG A 171 -15.77 6.41 -3.96
C ARG A 171 -14.43 7.12 -4.14
N SER A 172 -13.89 7.70 -3.07
CA SER A 172 -12.59 8.38 -3.09
C SER A 172 -11.45 7.44 -3.46
N ARG A 173 -11.51 6.14 -3.03
CA ARG A 173 -10.56 5.11 -3.48
C ARG A 173 -10.62 4.92 -4.99
N GLY A 174 -11.83 4.77 -5.56
CA GLY A 174 -12.01 4.63 -7.01
C GLY A 174 -11.40 5.80 -7.79
N GLU A 175 -11.61 7.03 -7.32
CA GLU A 175 -11.04 8.24 -7.94
C GLU A 175 -9.50 8.24 -7.92
N ILE A 176 -8.86 7.76 -6.86
CA ILE A 176 -7.39 7.59 -6.80
C ILE A 176 -6.92 6.49 -7.76
N TRP A 177 -7.62 5.35 -7.81
CA TRP A 177 -7.28 4.25 -8.73
C TRP A 177 -7.35 4.67 -10.20
N ASP A 178 -8.39 5.42 -10.58
CA ASP A 178 -8.51 5.94 -11.95
C ASP A 178 -7.40 6.94 -12.27
N ALA A 179 -7.03 7.78 -11.29
CA ALA A 179 -5.90 8.69 -11.42
C ALA A 179 -4.57 7.94 -11.65
N VAL A 180 -4.31 6.88 -10.87
CA VAL A 180 -3.10 6.04 -11.01
C VAL A 180 -3.05 5.38 -12.39
N ARG A 181 -4.16 4.78 -12.85
CA ARG A 181 -4.23 4.19 -14.20
C ARG A 181 -3.96 5.21 -15.30
N GLY A 182 -4.51 6.42 -15.16
CA GLY A 182 -4.24 7.51 -16.10
C GLY A 182 -2.78 7.92 -16.16
N LEU A 183 -2.06 7.90 -15.03
CA LEU A 183 -0.63 8.19 -14.98
C LEU A 183 0.21 7.11 -15.67
N VAL A 184 -0.15 5.84 -15.46
CA VAL A 184 0.55 4.72 -16.10
C VAL A 184 0.31 4.70 -17.61
N ALA A 185 -0.91 5.01 -18.06
CA ALA A 185 -1.21 5.17 -19.48
C ALA A 185 -0.39 6.29 -20.15
N ASP A 186 0.02 7.31 -19.38
CA ASP A 186 0.94 8.37 -19.84
C ASP A 186 2.44 7.98 -19.74
N GLY A 187 2.75 6.75 -19.30
CA GLY A 187 4.11 6.22 -19.23
C GLY A 187 4.81 6.39 -17.87
N THR A 188 4.13 6.86 -16.83
CA THR A 188 4.68 6.88 -15.47
C THR A 188 4.69 5.47 -14.89
N THR A 189 5.79 5.06 -14.27
CA THR A 189 5.84 3.81 -13.49
C THR A 189 5.36 4.08 -12.07
N VAL A 190 4.56 3.20 -11.50
CA VAL A 190 4.03 3.36 -10.14
C VAL A 190 4.49 2.19 -9.26
N LEU A 191 5.09 2.50 -8.12
CA LEU A 191 5.31 1.56 -7.05
C LEU A 191 4.36 1.92 -5.90
N LEU A 192 3.42 1.02 -5.65
CA LEU A 192 2.33 1.20 -4.69
C LEU A 192 2.53 0.26 -3.52
N THR A 193 2.65 0.76 -2.29
CA THR A 193 2.52 -0.09 -1.11
C THR A 193 1.09 -0.12 -0.64
N THR A 194 0.60 -1.28 -0.25
CA THR A 194 -0.74 -1.41 0.31
C THR A 194 -0.84 -2.63 1.22
N GLN A 195 -1.77 -2.58 2.16
CA GLN A 195 -2.27 -3.72 2.91
C GLN A 195 -3.64 -4.19 2.40
N TYR A 196 -4.25 -3.43 1.50
CA TYR A 196 -5.56 -3.75 0.92
C TYR A 196 -5.37 -4.60 -0.34
N LEU A 197 -5.80 -5.85 -0.24
CA LEU A 197 -5.64 -6.84 -1.31
C LEU A 197 -6.49 -6.52 -2.54
N ASP A 198 -7.66 -5.91 -2.35
CA ASP A 198 -8.54 -5.44 -3.43
C ASP A 198 -7.89 -4.30 -4.25
N GLU A 199 -7.08 -3.44 -3.61
CA GLU A 199 -6.33 -2.40 -4.29
C GLU A 199 -5.24 -2.99 -5.19
N ALA A 200 -4.46 -3.93 -4.65
CA ALA A 200 -3.43 -4.64 -5.42
C ALA A 200 -4.06 -5.42 -6.58
N ASP A 201 -5.17 -6.12 -6.35
CA ASP A 201 -5.88 -6.89 -7.38
C ASP A 201 -6.39 -6.04 -8.54
N ARG A 202 -6.81 -4.82 -8.24
CA ARG A 202 -7.38 -3.91 -9.25
C ARG A 202 -6.33 -3.10 -10.00
N LEU A 203 -5.24 -2.71 -9.35
CA LEU A 203 -4.30 -1.75 -9.90
C LEU A 203 -3.02 -2.38 -10.42
N ALA A 204 -2.50 -3.41 -9.73
CA ALA A 204 -1.16 -3.90 -10.00
C ALA A 204 -1.10 -4.75 -11.27
N ASP A 205 -0.10 -4.46 -12.11
CA ASP A 205 0.31 -5.34 -13.20
C ASP A 205 1.12 -6.50 -12.64
N ASP A 206 2.01 -6.20 -11.65
CA ASP A 206 2.77 -7.17 -10.89
C ASP A 206 2.69 -6.86 -9.39
N ILE A 207 2.70 -7.91 -8.57
CA ILE A 207 2.71 -7.84 -7.12
C ILE A 207 3.99 -8.45 -6.58
N ALA A 208 4.62 -7.77 -5.64
CA ALA A 208 5.66 -8.31 -4.77
C ALA A 208 5.08 -8.48 -3.36
N VAL A 209 4.95 -9.70 -2.89
CA VAL A 209 4.52 -9.99 -1.52
C VAL A 209 5.73 -9.92 -0.60
N VAL A 210 5.68 -9.02 0.37
CA VAL A 210 6.78 -8.79 1.32
C VAL A 210 6.37 -9.28 2.70
N ASP A 211 7.24 -10.09 3.30
CA ASP A 211 7.10 -10.54 4.68
C ASP A 211 8.47 -10.55 5.36
N HIS A 212 8.53 -10.08 6.62
CA HIS A 212 9.76 -9.99 7.41
C HIS A 212 10.96 -9.39 6.65
N GLY A 213 10.72 -8.32 5.87
CA GLY A 213 11.76 -7.61 5.13
C GLY A 213 12.28 -8.31 3.87
N ARG A 214 11.61 -9.36 3.40
CA ARG A 214 11.95 -10.13 2.20
C ARG A 214 10.78 -10.19 1.23
N VAL A 215 11.07 -10.27 -0.06
CA VAL A 215 10.05 -10.64 -1.05
C VAL A 215 9.90 -12.16 -1.03
N ILE A 216 8.70 -12.65 -0.69
CA ILE A 216 8.39 -14.09 -0.57
C ILE A 216 7.68 -14.64 -1.81
N ALA A 217 7.03 -13.78 -2.60
CA ALA A 217 6.41 -14.15 -3.87
C ALA A 217 6.31 -12.93 -4.80
N THR A 218 6.39 -13.17 -6.11
CA THR A 218 6.19 -12.16 -7.15
C THR A 218 5.38 -12.71 -8.31
N GLY A 219 4.59 -11.85 -8.95
CA GLY A 219 3.85 -12.19 -10.16
C GLY A 219 2.61 -11.33 -10.38
N THR A 220 1.96 -11.52 -11.52
CA THR A 220 0.67 -10.86 -11.75
C THR A 220 -0.38 -11.35 -10.76
N PRO A 221 -1.42 -10.56 -10.44
CA PRO A 221 -2.51 -11.00 -9.57
C PRO A 221 -3.06 -12.39 -9.95
N ASP A 222 -3.29 -12.61 -11.25
CA ASP A 222 -3.81 -13.88 -11.74
C ASP A 222 -2.83 -15.06 -11.55
N ARG A 223 -1.52 -14.85 -11.71
CA ARG A 223 -0.51 -15.89 -11.47
C ARG A 223 -0.43 -16.25 -9.98
N LEU A 224 -0.47 -15.26 -9.11
CA LEU A 224 -0.46 -15.49 -7.67
C LEU A 224 -1.71 -16.26 -7.24
N LYS A 225 -2.90 -15.90 -7.73
CA LYS A 225 -4.14 -16.64 -7.48
C LYS A 225 -4.06 -18.07 -8.01
N ALA A 226 -3.58 -18.26 -9.24
CA ALA A 226 -3.45 -19.59 -9.83
C ALA A 226 -2.46 -20.51 -9.07
N SER A 227 -1.49 -19.94 -8.34
CA SER A 227 -0.48 -20.73 -7.59
C SER A 227 -1.07 -21.54 -6.45
N ILE A 228 -2.22 -21.17 -5.92
CA ILE A 228 -2.90 -21.88 -4.85
C ILE A 228 -4.04 -22.80 -5.32
N GLY A 229 -4.33 -22.79 -6.64
CA GLY A 229 -5.35 -23.63 -7.29
C GLY A 229 -6.77 -23.08 -7.10
N ASP A 230 -7.69 -23.56 -7.94
CA ASP A 230 -9.10 -23.20 -7.83
C ASP A 230 -9.73 -23.78 -6.56
N ARG A 231 -10.87 -23.24 -6.17
CA ARG A 231 -11.64 -23.72 -5.02
C ARG A 231 -13.02 -24.21 -5.49
N LEU A 232 -13.45 -25.31 -4.87
CA LEU A 232 -14.82 -25.78 -4.96
C LEU A 232 -15.59 -25.24 -3.75
N ASP A 233 -16.58 -24.42 -4.00
CA ASP A 233 -17.51 -23.94 -2.98
C ASP A 233 -18.83 -24.68 -3.10
N VAL A 234 -19.33 -25.18 -1.97
CA VAL A 234 -20.62 -25.86 -1.84
C VAL A 234 -21.42 -25.18 -0.75
N VAL A 235 -22.57 -24.63 -1.08
CA VAL A 235 -23.51 -24.03 -0.14
C VAL A 235 -24.57 -25.10 0.22
N LEU A 236 -24.73 -25.38 1.49
CA LEU A 236 -25.66 -26.39 1.99
C LEU A 236 -27.02 -25.76 2.30
N ASP A 237 -28.12 -26.43 1.91
CA ASP A 237 -29.47 -26.03 2.33
C ASP A 237 -29.72 -26.39 3.81
N ASP A 238 -29.10 -27.48 4.30
CA ASP A 238 -29.19 -27.92 5.69
C ASP A 238 -27.80 -27.95 6.33
N PRO A 239 -27.50 -27.03 7.26
CA PRO A 239 -26.24 -27.00 7.98
C PRO A 239 -25.92 -28.28 8.78
N ALA A 240 -26.94 -29.06 9.16
CA ALA A 240 -26.74 -30.33 9.88
C ALA A 240 -26.01 -31.37 9.02
N MET A 241 -26.03 -31.25 7.71
CA MET A 241 -25.36 -32.13 6.76
C MET A 241 -23.89 -31.77 6.52
N ALA A 242 -23.36 -30.70 7.13
CA ALA A 242 -22.00 -30.20 6.90
C ALA A 242 -20.92 -31.26 7.13
N GLY A 243 -21.03 -32.05 8.20
CA GLY A 243 -20.07 -33.12 8.49
C GLY A 243 -20.04 -34.22 7.42
N ARG A 244 -21.23 -34.59 6.89
CA ARG A 244 -21.35 -35.59 5.83
C ARG A 244 -20.83 -35.08 4.50
N ALA A 245 -21.22 -33.86 4.14
CA ALA A 245 -20.74 -33.17 2.94
C ALA A 245 -19.20 -33.02 2.96
N ALA A 246 -18.65 -32.57 4.08
CA ALA A 246 -17.20 -32.43 4.24
C ALA A 246 -16.44 -33.76 4.08
N ALA A 247 -16.96 -34.85 4.62
CA ALA A 247 -16.34 -36.16 4.46
C ALA A 247 -16.33 -36.63 3.00
N LEU A 248 -17.44 -36.40 2.27
CA LEU A 248 -17.53 -36.73 0.84
C LEU A 248 -16.59 -35.84 0.00
N LEU A 249 -16.60 -34.55 0.20
CA LEU A 249 -15.74 -33.62 -0.51
C LEU A 249 -14.26 -33.95 -0.27
N ARG A 250 -13.87 -34.32 0.94
CA ARG A 250 -12.52 -34.76 1.25
C ARG A 250 -12.14 -36.05 0.47
N THR A 251 -13.07 -36.97 0.33
CA THR A 251 -12.82 -38.21 -0.42
C THR A 251 -12.66 -37.92 -1.92
N LEU A 252 -13.47 -37.01 -2.48
CA LEU A 252 -13.45 -36.67 -3.90
C LEU A 252 -12.23 -35.80 -4.28
N THR A 253 -11.83 -34.88 -3.42
CA THR A 253 -10.80 -33.89 -3.74
C THR A 253 -9.43 -34.20 -3.15
N GLY A 254 -9.37 -35.08 -2.16
CA GLY A 254 -8.15 -35.35 -1.37
C GLY A 254 -7.77 -34.23 -0.40
N SER A 255 -8.55 -33.16 -0.33
CA SER A 255 -8.27 -31.96 0.47
C SER A 255 -9.27 -31.80 1.61
N HIS A 256 -8.88 -31.10 2.67
CA HIS A 256 -9.77 -30.83 3.81
C HIS A 256 -10.68 -29.63 3.50
N PRO A 257 -12.03 -29.81 3.55
CA PRO A 257 -12.96 -28.69 3.43
C PRO A 257 -12.88 -27.76 4.63
N ALA A 258 -12.89 -26.44 4.38
CA ALA A 258 -13.15 -25.42 5.38
C ALA A 258 -14.64 -25.09 5.40
N LEU A 259 -15.24 -25.02 6.62
CA LEU A 259 -16.64 -24.66 6.80
C LEU A 259 -16.73 -23.21 7.27
N GLU A 260 -17.43 -22.38 6.50
CA GLU A 260 -17.75 -20.99 6.81
C GLU A 260 -19.27 -20.80 6.77
N GLY A 261 -19.91 -20.85 7.92
CA GLY A 261 -21.37 -20.82 8.00
C GLY A 261 -22.01 -22.02 7.29
N GLU A 262 -22.76 -21.79 6.21
CA GLU A 262 -23.39 -22.83 5.38
C GLU A 262 -22.55 -23.24 4.16
N ARG A 263 -21.38 -22.61 3.96
CA ARG A 263 -20.49 -22.85 2.83
C ARG A 263 -19.33 -23.75 3.21
N LEU A 264 -19.14 -24.82 2.45
CA LEU A 264 -17.94 -25.64 2.44
C LEU A 264 -17.03 -25.23 1.28
N SER A 265 -15.80 -24.86 1.56
CA SER A 265 -14.80 -24.46 0.57
C SER A 265 -13.63 -25.43 0.58
N VAL A 266 -13.27 -25.96 -0.60
CA VAL A 266 -12.24 -27.00 -0.76
C VAL A 266 -11.23 -26.57 -1.81
N PRO A 267 -9.92 -26.54 -1.51
CA PRO A 267 -8.91 -26.31 -2.54
C PRO A 267 -8.87 -27.48 -3.52
N LEU A 268 -8.83 -27.18 -4.82
CA LEU A 268 -8.71 -28.18 -5.88
C LEU A 268 -7.31 -28.17 -6.47
N THR A 269 -6.77 -29.37 -6.67
CA THR A 269 -5.61 -29.55 -7.56
C THR A 269 -6.11 -29.59 -9.00
N ALA A 270 -5.46 -28.88 -9.91
CA ALA A 270 -5.91 -28.74 -11.29
C ALA A 270 -6.31 -30.09 -11.93
N GLY A 271 -7.53 -30.18 -12.46
CA GLY A 271 -8.04 -31.32 -13.22
C GLY A 271 -8.57 -32.50 -12.40
N THR A 272 -8.68 -32.38 -11.07
CA THR A 272 -9.01 -33.53 -10.21
C THR A 272 -10.50 -33.85 -10.11
N VAL A 273 -11.41 -32.88 -10.27
CA VAL A 273 -12.85 -33.10 -10.02
C VAL A 273 -13.72 -32.34 -11.03
N ARG A 274 -14.74 -33.01 -11.55
CA ARG A 274 -15.79 -32.39 -12.38
C ARG A 274 -16.96 -31.99 -11.50
N LEU A 275 -17.47 -30.78 -11.68
CA LEU A 275 -18.60 -30.27 -10.90
C LEU A 275 -19.80 -31.23 -10.90
N ALA A 276 -20.08 -31.83 -12.06
CA ALA A 276 -21.19 -32.78 -12.22
C ALA A 276 -21.02 -34.06 -11.35
N ASP A 277 -19.79 -34.48 -11.09
CA ASP A 277 -19.52 -35.63 -10.26
C ASP A 277 -19.72 -35.28 -8.78
N VAL A 278 -19.33 -34.07 -8.38
CA VAL A 278 -19.57 -33.54 -7.02
C VAL A 278 -21.07 -33.51 -6.72
N VAL A 279 -21.84 -32.90 -7.60
CA VAL A 279 -23.31 -32.80 -7.41
C VAL A 279 -23.93 -34.19 -7.30
N ARG A 280 -23.54 -35.13 -8.17
CA ARG A 280 -24.10 -36.50 -8.17
C ARG A 280 -23.77 -37.25 -6.87
N GLU A 281 -22.54 -37.11 -6.35
CA GLU A 281 -22.12 -37.78 -5.10
C GLU A 281 -22.82 -37.16 -3.88
N LEU A 282 -23.02 -35.86 -3.85
CA LEU A 282 -23.76 -35.16 -2.78
C LEU A 282 -25.24 -35.58 -2.79
N ASP A 283 -25.90 -35.59 -3.96
CA ASP A 283 -27.27 -36.04 -4.12
C ASP A 283 -27.41 -37.52 -3.70
N GLY A 284 -26.53 -38.39 -4.17
CA GLY A 284 -26.52 -39.81 -3.81
C GLY A 284 -26.36 -40.08 -2.32
N ALA A 285 -25.75 -39.15 -1.62
CA ALA A 285 -25.59 -39.16 -0.16
C ALA A 285 -26.75 -38.50 0.58
N GLY A 286 -27.75 -37.98 -0.12
CA GLY A 286 -28.87 -37.25 0.47
C GLY A 286 -28.50 -35.88 1.05
N VAL A 287 -27.44 -35.24 0.55
CA VAL A 287 -27.04 -33.89 0.91
C VAL A 287 -27.65 -32.93 -0.11
N THR A 288 -28.60 -32.11 0.35
CA THR A 288 -29.18 -31.05 -0.46
C THR A 288 -28.28 -29.84 -0.50
N VAL A 289 -28.03 -29.32 -1.69
CA VAL A 289 -27.12 -28.18 -1.91
C VAL A 289 -27.87 -27.05 -2.61
N GLY A 290 -27.74 -25.83 -2.07
CA GLY A 290 -28.33 -24.62 -2.64
C GLY A 290 -27.49 -24.09 -3.80
N ASP A 291 -26.16 -24.22 -3.74
CA ASP A 291 -25.24 -23.80 -4.80
C ASP A 291 -23.96 -24.63 -4.79
N VAL A 292 -23.41 -24.87 -5.99
CA VAL A 292 -22.11 -25.55 -6.19
C VAL A 292 -21.35 -24.84 -7.30
N GLY A 293 -20.18 -24.30 -6.99
CA GLY A 293 -19.40 -23.54 -7.96
C GLY A 293 -17.90 -23.74 -7.84
N LEU A 294 -17.22 -23.54 -8.98
CA LEU A 294 -15.78 -23.38 -8.98
C LEU A 294 -15.46 -21.91 -8.87
N ARG A 295 -14.64 -21.56 -7.90
CA ARG A 295 -14.21 -20.18 -7.65
C ARG A 295 -12.70 -20.07 -7.77
N ARG A 296 -12.24 -19.03 -8.45
CA ARG A 296 -10.84 -18.65 -8.38
C ARG A 296 -10.55 -18.10 -6.98
N PRO A 297 -9.37 -18.42 -6.42
CA PRO A 297 -8.99 -17.88 -5.12
C PRO A 297 -8.84 -16.36 -5.16
N THR A 298 -9.01 -15.72 -4.01
CA THR A 298 -8.74 -14.31 -3.80
C THR A 298 -7.26 -14.08 -3.46
N LEU A 299 -6.80 -12.85 -3.56
CA LEU A 299 -5.45 -12.51 -3.07
C LEU A 299 -5.33 -12.67 -1.55
N ASP A 300 -6.46 -12.55 -0.80
CA ASP A 300 -6.49 -12.83 0.64
C ASP A 300 -6.07 -14.27 0.94
N GLU A 301 -6.61 -15.22 0.19
CA GLU A 301 -6.26 -16.64 0.34
C GLU A 301 -4.82 -16.94 -0.06
N VAL A 302 -4.31 -16.25 -1.08
CA VAL A 302 -2.89 -16.32 -1.46
C VAL A 302 -2.01 -15.81 -0.31
N PHE A 303 -2.36 -14.66 0.22
CA PHE A 303 -1.62 -14.01 1.28
C PHE A 303 -1.56 -14.87 2.55
N LEU A 304 -2.73 -15.37 3.01
CA LEU A 304 -2.84 -16.31 4.13
C LEU A 304 -1.96 -17.53 3.97
N ARG A 305 -1.93 -18.11 2.77
CA ARG A 305 -1.13 -19.29 2.49
C ARG A 305 0.37 -19.02 2.50
N LEU A 306 0.78 -17.82 2.07
CA LEU A 306 2.19 -17.46 1.98
C LEU A 306 2.77 -17.00 3.33
N THR A 307 2.00 -16.29 4.13
CA THR A 307 2.46 -15.72 5.41
C THR A 307 2.11 -16.57 6.62
N GLY A 308 1.14 -17.48 6.50
CA GLY A 308 0.63 -18.27 7.63
C GLY A 308 -0.21 -17.48 8.63
N ASP A 309 -0.37 -16.18 8.39
CA ASP A 309 -1.14 -15.27 9.24
C ASP A 309 -2.51 -14.93 8.63
N THR A 310 -3.51 -14.76 9.50
CA THR A 310 -4.81 -14.18 9.10
C THR A 310 -4.61 -12.73 8.69
N PRO A 311 -5.12 -12.26 7.53
CA PRO A 311 -5.14 -10.84 7.23
C PRO A 311 -5.88 -10.12 8.34
N ASP A 312 -5.27 -9.07 8.85
CA ASP A 312 -5.93 -8.16 9.79
C ASP A 312 -7.14 -7.54 9.07
N THR A 313 -8.32 -8.12 9.29
CA THR A 313 -9.59 -7.53 8.84
C THR A 313 -9.82 -6.34 9.74
N GLY A 314 -9.13 -5.23 9.42
CA GLY A 314 -9.05 -4.02 10.22
C GLY A 314 -10.39 -3.55 10.73
N THR A 315 -10.66 -3.84 11.98
CA THR A 315 -11.48 -2.98 12.82
C THR A 315 -10.76 -1.63 12.86
N PRO A 316 -11.41 -0.50 12.59
CA PRO A 316 -10.74 0.79 12.61
C PRO A 316 -10.16 1.01 14.01
N GLY A 317 -8.83 0.89 14.10
CA GLY A 317 -8.09 1.13 15.31
C GLY A 317 -8.35 2.54 15.81
N THR A 318 -8.63 2.67 17.08
CA THR A 318 -8.64 3.94 17.83
C THR A 318 -7.33 4.66 17.49
N PRO A 319 -7.35 5.95 17.12
CA PRO A 319 -6.13 6.67 16.79
C PRO A 319 -5.20 6.66 18.00
N ASP A 320 -3.99 6.17 17.79
CA ASP A 320 -2.90 6.28 18.76
C ASP A 320 -2.73 7.76 19.12
N THR A 321 -2.80 8.01 20.41
CA THR A 321 -2.51 9.32 21.00
C THR A 321 -1.05 9.67 20.66
N PRO A 322 -0.75 10.84 20.11
CA PRO A 322 0.63 11.19 19.81
C PRO A 322 1.44 11.26 21.10
N ASP A 323 2.57 10.54 21.11
CA ASP A 323 3.59 10.62 22.14
C ASP A 323 3.95 12.07 22.41
N THR A 324 3.75 12.48 23.64
CA THR A 324 4.18 13.79 24.15
C THR A 324 5.70 13.77 24.19
N PRO A 325 6.40 14.77 23.64
CA PRO A 325 7.86 14.82 23.72
C PRO A 325 8.29 14.98 25.18
N ASP A 326 9.22 14.12 25.57
CA ASP A 326 9.92 14.14 26.87
C ASP A 326 10.40 15.55 27.22
N THR A 327 9.87 16.04 28.35
CA THR A 327 10.40 17.23 29.02
C THR A 327 11.70 16.82 29.74
N PRO A 328 12.83 17.52 29.59
CA PRO A 328 14.03 17.18 30.33
C PRO A 328 13.84 17.46 31.82
N ASP A 329 14.12 16.43 32.58
CA ASP A 329 14.17 16.38 34.03
C ASP A 329 15.21 17.39 34.57
N THR A 330 14.74 18.44 35.25
CA THR A 330 15.60 19.31 36.08
C THR A 330 15.32 18.97 37.53
N THR A 331 16.11 18.02 38.03
CA THR A 331 16.17 17.69 39.46
C THR A 331 17.35 18.42 40.07
N THR A 332 17.04 19.11 41.15
CA THR A 332 17.85 19.50 42.33
C THR A 332 18.90 20.57 42.21
N ALA A 333 18.71 21.63 42.98
CA ALA A 333 19.53 21.89 44.15
C ALA A 333 18.88 22.93 45.05
N ASP A 334 18.69 22.48 46.28
CA ASP A 334 18.41 23.12 47.55
C ASP A 334 19.48 24.17 47.89
N THR A 335 19.11 25.25 48.51
CA THR A 335 19.57 25.83 49.78
C THR A 335 19.32 27.34 49.83
N ALA A 336 18.50 27.64 50.80
CA ALA A 336 18.61 28.69 51.85
C ALA A 336 19.41 29.98 51.58
N ASP A 337 18.79 31.05 51.86
CA ASP A 337 19.09 32.01 52.93
C ASP A 337 19.08 33.47 52.52
N THR A 338 18.27 34.18 53.30
CA THR A 338 18.49 35.50 53.89
C THR A 338 18.47 36.79 53.05
N ALA A 339 17.37 37.45 53.28
CA ALA A 339 17.26 38.84 53.77
C ALA A 339 17.82 40.03 52.97
N GLU A 340 16.92 40.96 52.86
CA GLU A 340 17.09 42.40 53.14
C GLU A 340 17.57 43.37 52.03
N ARG A 341 16.64 44.26 51.80
CA ARG A 341 16.82 45.73 51.68
C ARG A 341 16.94 46.40 50.32
N ARG A 342 15.95 47.24 50.22
CA ARG A 342 15.98 48.67 49.83
C ARG A 342 16.18 49.00 48.32
N LYS A 343 15.10 49.58 47.83
CA LYS A 343 14.90 51.05 47.59
C LYS A 343 15.93 51.75 46.71
N GLU A 344 15.36 52.42 45.81
CA GLU A 344 15.63 53.72 45.16
C GLU A 344 15.90 53.55 43.65
N THR A 345 15.02 54.11 42.84
CA THR A 345 14.77 55.47 42.41
C THR A 345 15.62 55.89 41.20
N VAL A 346 14.89 56.34 40.17
CA VAL A 346 15.24 57.42 39.26
C VAL A 346 16.31 57.16 38.16
N ARG A 347 15.96 57.08 36.95
CA ARG A 347 15.76 58.12 35.89
C ARG A 347 15.33 57.49 34.59
#